data_c1622d150f9da558017e846c0f9e0079
#
_entry.id   c1622d150f9da558017e846c0f9e0079
#
_cell.length_a   1.000
_cell.length_b   1.000
_cell.length_c   1.000
_cell.angle_alpha   90.00
_cell.angle_beta   90.00
_cell.angle_gamma   90.00
#
_symmetry.space_group_name_H-M   'P 1'
#
loop_
_entity.id
_entity.type
_entity.pdbx_description
1 polymer ?
#
loop_
_entity_poly.entity_id
_entity_poly.type
_entity_poly.pdbx_seq_one_letter_code
_entity_poly.pdbx_strand_id
1 'polypeptide(L)'
;MAQQAFDWQALEEAAVTMMVAAVRTVHQQHPQERLYGATFHAFYGDGSVLYWPCIAVGTEESLARRVAEYQAQGDTSSSESLTESLRWSSADLPYNIEPDEHAERLAQECGDFAARDGTFTVWEKTYNHFMRRFPKAAKKARQQLIREGVVDKHFIIIAEDDAGELVPLSLTRAQLLRHFPQYDADEKERRRLTALPLEAQLRELVPLALGVVRGTLYEGYDELLKAIGHPAVAPLAAVVRGDAPGERWNACKLIAEINDATDEAITALCGLMDDESADNSDRSWAACALARLGRMDAIVARVPGLAPDIAACGLTAPYRSFRDDGRFLPLDYRPLEAALEVHPQLEAAVAHELQPGRGYCHITPDETPAARAGLASRFALIRSHAQAVLEEAEDKLR
;
A
#
# COMPACT_ATOMS: atom_id res chain seq x y z
N MET A 1 -29.11 -18.28 14.03
CA MET A 1 -29.77 -17.14 13.38
C MET A 1 -29.10 -16.96 12.03
N ALA A 2 -29.84 -16.78 10.92
CA ALA A 2 -29.23 -16.53 9.62
C ALA A 2 -28.41 -15.23 9.70
N GLN A 3 -27.14 -15.29 9.35
CA GLN A 3 -26.26 -14.13 9.30
C GLN A 3 -26.87 -13.11 8.31
N GLN A 4 -27.21 -11.94 8.78
CA GLN A 4 -27.79 -10.89 7.95
C GLN A 4 -26.70 -10.41 6.97
N ALA A 5 -26.89 -10.65 5.68
CA ALA A 5 -25.99 -10.15 4.66
C ALA A 5 -26.02 -8.60 4.63
N PHE A 6 -24.90 -7.96 4.37
CA PHE A 6 -24.83 -6.51 4.20
C PHE A 6 -25.56 -6.11 2.91
N ASP A 7 -26.30 -5.00 2.96
CA ASP A 7 -27.04 -4.49 1.80
C ASP A 7 -26.16 -3.65 0.86
N TRP A 8 -25.45 -4.35 0.00
CA TRP A 8 -24.58 -3.74 -1.02
C TRP A 8 -25.33 -2.88 -2.04
N GLN A 9 -26.62 -3.14 -2.24
CA GLN A 9 -27.42 -2.36 -3.17
C GLN A 9 -27.78 -1.00 -2.55
N ALA A 10 -28.19 -0.97 -1.30
CA ALA A 10 -28.47 0.28 -0.58
C ALA A 10 -27.23 1.19 -0.55
N LEU A 11 -26.05 0.63 -0.32
CA LEU A 11 -24.77 1.36 -0.36
C LEU A 11 -24.53 1.99 -1.74
N GLU A 12 -24.67 1.21 -2.82
CA GLU A 12 -24.46 1.69 -4.18
C GLU A 12 -25.48 2.78 -4.57
N GLU A 13 -26.75 2.63 -4.17
CA GLU A 13 -27.81 3.62 -4.39
C GLU A 13 -27.56 4.92 -3.62
N ALA A 14 -27.08 4.83 -2.39
CA ALA A 14 -26.68 6.01 -1.60
C ALA A 14 -25.53 6.76 -2.28
N ALA A 15 -24.51 6.06 -2.77
CA ALA A 15 -23.40 6.67 -3.50
C ALA A 15 -23.86 7.35 -4.78
N VAL A 16 -24.77 6.75 -5.55
CA VAL A 16 -25.38 7.39 -6.74
C VAL A 16 -26.13 8.66 -6.34
N THR A 17 -26.96 8.58 -5.32
CA THR A 17 -27.80 9.70 -4.87
C THR A 17 -26.95 10.87 -4.41
N MET A 18 -25.94 10.62 -3.60
CA MET A 18 -25.01 11.62 -3.09
C MET A 18 -24.23 12.30 -4.22
N MET A 19 -23.67 11.54 -5.16
CA MET A 19 -22.95 12.08 -6.32
C MET A 19 -23.84 12.93 -7.20
N VAL A 20 -25.05 12.48 -7.49
CA VAL A 20 -26.02 13.24 -8.30
C VAL A 20 -26.42 14.55 -7.60
N ALA A 21 -26.66 14.51 -6.29
CA ALA A 21 -26.98 15.70 -5.50
C ALA A 21 -25.81 16.70 -5.49
N ALA A 22 -24.57 16.22 -5.29
CA ALA A 22 -23.38 17.04 -5.30
C ALA A 22 -23.20 17.81 -6.62
N VAL A 23 -23.25 17.10 -7.74
CA VAL A 23 -23.10 17.72 -9.09
C VAL A 23 -24.22 18.71 -9.38
N ARG A 24 -25.47 18.39 -9.02
CA ARG A 24 -26.62 19.31 -9.19
C ARG A 24 -26.43 20.57 -8.35
N THR A 25 -26.00 20.44 -7.11
CA THR A 25 -25.77 21.58 -6.22
C THR A 25 -24.72 22.52 -6.79
N VAL A 26 -23.59 21.98 -7.26
CA VAL A 26 -22.54 22.80 -7.90
C VAL A 26 -23.07 23.48 -9.16
N HIS A 27 -23.78 22.74 -10.01
CA HIS A 27 -24.41 23.33 -11.24
C HIS A 27 -25.35 24.46 -10.91
N GLN A 28 -26.17 24.34 -9.87
CA GLN A 28 -27.13 25.38 -9.45
C GLN A 28 -26.43 26.60 -8.83
N GLN A 29 -25.40 26.38 -8.04
CA GLN A 29 -24.64 27.45 -7.37
C GLN A 29 -23.71 28.20 -8.34
N HIS A 30 -23.23 27.52 -9.37
CA HIS A 30 -22.26 28.03 -10.35
C HIS A 30 -22.74 27.82 -11.78
N PRO A 31 -23.91 28.40 -12.18
CA PRO A 31 -24.54 28.12 -13.47
C PRO A 31 -23.77 28.65 -14.69
N GLN A 32 -22.77 29.50 -14.47
CA GLN A 32 -21.89 30.04 -15.53
C GLN A 32 -20.59 29.18 -15.69
N GLU A 33 -20.38 28.23 -14.83
CA GLU A 33 -19.19 27.37 -14.86
C GLU A 33 -19.50 26.06 -15.60
N ARG A 34 -18.55 25.61 -16.41
CA ARG A 34 -18.69 24.37 -17.20
C ARG A 34 -18.14 23.19 -16.43
N LEU A 35 -19.01 22.33 -15.97
CA LEU A 35 -18.64 21.06 -15.32
C LEU A 35 -17.84 20.15 -16.26
N TYR A 36 -16.69 19.65 -15.84
CA TYR A 36 -15.92 18.65 -16.61
C TYR A 36 -15.86 17.28 -15.94
N GLY A 37 -15.95 17.21 -14.63
CA GLY A 37 -15.85 15.94 -13.92
C GLY A 37 -16.16 16.02 -12.44
N ALA A 38 -16.27 14.84 -11.83
CA ALA A 38 -16.37 14.66 -10.39
C ALA A 38 -15.63 13.40 -9.96
N THR A 39 -15.24 13.32 -8.70
CA THR A 39 -14.55 12.17 -8.14
C THR A 39 -15.08 11.77 -6.77
N PHE A 40 -15.14 10.46 -6.51
CA PHE A 40 -15.09 9.93 -5.15
C PHE A 40 -13.63 9.79 -4.75
N HIS A 41 -13.24 10.32 -3.62
CA HIS A 41 -11.85 10.31 -3.15
C HIS A 41 -11.74 10.15 -1.64
N ALA A 42 -10.51 10.08 -1.11
CA ALA A 42 -10.25 9.89 0.31
C ALA A 42 -10.87 8.59 0.86
N PHE A 43 -10.71 7.49 0.12
CA PHE A 43 -11.05 6.17 0.62
C PHE A 43 -10.13 5.82 1.79
N TYR A 44 -10.72 5.43 2.92
CA TYR A 44 -9.96 5.02 4.08
C TYR A 44 -10.56 3.79 4.74
N GLY A 45 -9.68 2.86 5.11
CA GLY A 45 -10.01 1.70 5.91
C GLY A 45 -8.73 1.09 6.45
N ASP A 46 -8.67 0.82 7.76
CA ASP A 46 -7.45 0.40 8.47
C ASP A 46 -7.58 -0.95 9.19
N GLY A 47 -8.64 -1.70 8.90
CA GLY A 47 -8.92 -2.97 9.56
C GLY A 47 -9.86 -2.86 10.76
N SER A 48 -10.08 -1.66 11.28
CA SER A 48 -10.99 -1.39 12.41
C SER A 48 -12.15 -0.47 12.02
N VAL A 49 -11.87 0.56 11.22
CA VAL A 49 -12.87 1.52 10.74
C VAL A 49 -12.87 1.61 9.23
N LEU A 50 -14.00 2.03 8.69
CA LEU A 50 -14.20 2.27 7.28
C LEU A 50 -14.97 3.59 7.15
N TYR A 51 -14.41 4.53 6.38
CA TYR A 51 -15.05 5.82 6.12
C TYR A 51 -15.66 5.87 4.73
N TRP A 52 -16.76 6.63 4.62
CA TRP A 52 -17.34 6.93 3.34
C TRP A 52 -16.47 7.96 2.61
N PRO A 53 -16.19 7.78 1.27
CA PRO A 53 -15.37 8.71 0.53
C PRO A 53 -16.05 10.06 0.35
N CYS A 54 -15.24 11.12 0.32
CA CYS A 54 -15.69 12.45 -0.05
C CYS A 54 -15.99 12.54 -1.56
N ILE A 55 -16.71 13.59 -1.96
CA ILE A 55 -16.94 13.91 -3.37
C ILE A 55 -16.30 15.25 -3.67
N ALA A 56 -15.58 15.34 -4.79
CA ALA A 56 -15.12 16.60 -5.32
C ALA A 56 -15.65 16.80 -6.75
N VAL A 57 -16.03 18.04 -7.07
CA VAL A 57 -16.56 18.41 -8.40
C VAL A 57 -15.67 19.49 -9.00
N GLY A 58 -15.34 19.36 -10.29
CA GLY A 58 -14.50 20.28 -11.04
C GLY A 58 -15.23 20.99 -12.18
N THR A 59 -14.88 22.25 -12.37
CA THR A 59 -15.30 23.08 -13.50
C THR A 59 -14.08 23.61 -14.25
N GLU A 60 -14.21 23.91 -15.54
CA GLU A 60 -13.09 24.45 -16.33
C GLU A 60 -12.63 25.80 -15.79
N GLU A 61 -13.56 26.63 -15.31
CA GLU A 61 -13.29 27.94 -14.75
C GLU A 61 -12.55 27.83 -13.40
N SER A 62 -12.93 26.87 -12.57
CA SER A 62 -12.22 26.62 -11.30
C SER A 62 -10.80 26.09 -11.52
N LEU A 63 -10.62 25.20 -12.49
CA LEU A 63 -9.32 24.69 -12.87
C LEU A 63 -8.40 25.81 -13.37
N ALA A 64 -8.92 26.69 -14.22
CA ALA A 64 -8.14 27.83 -14.70
C ALA A 64 -7.73 28.80 -13.56
N ARG A 65 -8.62 29.04 -12.59
CA ARG A 65 -8.27 29.82 -11.38
C ARG A 65 -7.17 29.12 -10.57
N ARG A 66 -7.27 27.82 -10.37
CA ARG A 66 -6.27 27.08 -9.61
C ARG A 66 -4.89 27.10 -10.28
N VAL A 67 -4.83 26.91 -11.60
CA VAL A 67 -3.59 27.06 -12.39
C VAL A 67 -2.96 28.43 -12.18
N ALA A 68 -3.76 29.49 -12.25
CA ALA A 68 -3.26 30.86 -12.04
C ALA A 68 -2.75 31.08 -10.61
N GLU A 69 -3.39 30.48 -9.60
CA GLU A 69 -2.92 30.53 -8.19
C GLU A 69 -1.57 29.88 -8.02
N TYR A 70 -1.33 28.68 -8.57
CA TYR A 70 -0.04 28.00 -8.50
C TYR A 70 1.07 28.81 -9.17
N GLN A 71 0.80 29.39 -10.34
CA GLN A 71 1.75 30.27 -11.03
C GLN A 71 2.06 31.55 -10.21
N ALA A 72 1.05 32.12 -9.59
CA ALA A 72 1.24 33.30 -8.72
C ALA A 72 2.05 32.97 -7.44
N GLN A 73 2.02 31.70 -6.98
CA GLN A 73 2.82 31.21 -5.86
C GLN A 73 4.25 30.82 -6.26
N GLY A 74 4.61 30.98 -7.53
CA GLY A 74 5.97 30.76 -8.03
C GLY A 74 6.20 29.43 -8.75
N ASP A 75 5.15 28.67 -9.07
CA ASP A 75 5.29 27.50 -9.93
C ASP A 75 5.67 27.94 -11.36
N THR A 76 6.78 27.40 -11.87
CA THR A 76 7.33 27.72 -13.20
C THR A 76 6.85 26.81 -14.30
N SER A 77 5.99 25.85 -14.00
CA SER A 77 5.41 24.95 -14.98
C SER A 77 4.51 25.69 -15.97
N SER A 78 4.40 25.17 -17.19
CA SER A 78 3.47 25.75 -18.17
C SER A 78 2.02 25.61 -17.72
N SER A 79 1.16 26.52 -18.11
CA SER A 79 -0.30 26.44 -17.80
C SER A 79 -0.91 25.15 -18.30
N GLU A 80 -0.42 24.60 -19.42
CA GLU A 80 -0.88 23.32 -19.99
C GLU A 80 -0.51 22.15 -19.06
N SER A 81 0.76 22.09 -18.63
CA SER A 81 1.24 21.06 -17.70
C SER A 81 0.52 21.10 -16.36
N LEU A 82 0.30 22.30 -15.81
CA LEU A 82 -0.50 22.48 -14.58
C LEU A 82 -1.95 22.06 -14.77
N THR A 83 -2.56 22.43 -15.91
CA THR A 83 -3.93 22.02 -16.23
C THR A 83 -4.08 20.50 -16.28
N GLU A 84 -3.11 19.78 -16.88
CA GLU A 84 -3.12 18.32 -16.92
C GLU A 84 -2.96 17.71 -15.54
N SER A 85 -2.02 18.19 -14.74
CA SER A 85 -1.71 17.64 -13.41
C SER A 85 -2.82 17.92 -12.38
N LEU A 86 -3.45 19.11 -12.42
CA LEU A 86 -4.45 19.52 -11.45
C LEU A 86 -5.88 19.08 -11.80
N ARG A 87 -6.16 18.76 -13.06
CA ARG A 87 -7.53 18.43 -13.54
C ARG A 87 -8.20 17.34 -12.72
N TRP A 88 -7.47 16.33 -12.28
CA TRP A 88 -7.99 15.18 -11.52
C TRP A 88 -7.42 15.09 -10.12
N SER A 89 -6.69 16.10 -9.66
CA SER A 89 -6.23 16.22 -8.28
C SER A 89 -7.41 16.52 -7.36
N SER A 90 -7.86 15.53 -6.61
CA SER A 90 -8.98 15.70 -5.67
C SER A 90 -8.72 16.77 -4.62
N ALA A 91 -7.45 16.97 -4.23
CA ALA A 91 -7.03 18.04 -3.31
C ALA A 91 -7.19 19.47 -3.90
N ASP A 92 -7.18 19.59 -5.22
CA ASP A 92 -7.25 20.88 -5.93
C ASP A 92 -8.64 21.18 -6.49
N LEU A 93 -9.55 20.22 -6.48
CA LEU A 93 -10.93 20.42 -6.88
C LEU A 93 -11.65 21.27 -5.82
N PRO A 94 -12.26 22.42 -6.19
CA PRO A 94 -12.72 23.42 -5.21
C PRO A 94 -14.04 23.05 -4.52
N TYR A 95 -14.86 22.23 -5.14
CA TYR A 95 -16.19 21.90 -4.64
C TYR A 95 -16.15 20.53 -3.96
N ASN A 96 -15.67 20.51 -2.72
CA ASN A 96 -15.61 19.33 -1.88
C ASN A 96 -16.92 19.20 -1.08
N ILE A 97 -17.48 18.01 -1.07
CA ILE A 97 -18.69 17.63 -0.38
C ILE A 97 -18.39 16.45 0.52
N GLU A 98 -18.52 16.68 1.81
CA GLU A 98 -18.36 15.66 2.85
C GLU A 98 -19.56 14.70 2.84
N PRO A 99 -19.39 13.46 3.29
CA PRO A 99 -20.48 12.51 3.45
C PRO A 99 -21.52 13.01 4.46
N ASP A 100 -22.77 12.69 4.19
CA ASP A 100 -23.85 12.94 5.14
C ASP A 100 -23.94 11.81 6.21
N GLU A 101 -24.74 12.04 7.27
CA GLU A 101 -24.93 11.09 8.35
C GLU A 101 -25.44 9.71 7.88
N HIS A 102 -26.17 9.65 6.75
CA HIS A 102 -26.64 8.40 6.19
C HIS A 102 -25.51 7.61 5.52
N ALA A 103 -24.66 8.28 4.76
CA ALA A 103 -23.49 7.70 4.12
C ALA A 103 -22.48 7.19 5.15
N GLU A 104 -22.18 8.01 6.16
CA GLU A 104 -21.27 7.60 7.25
C GLU A 104 -21.81 6.39 8.02
N ARG A 105 -23.11 6.34 8.30
CA ARG A 105 -23.74 5.19 8.95
C ARG A 105 -23.62 3.93 8.12
N LEU A 106 -23.81 4.00 6.79
CA LEU A 106 -23.62 2.84 5.89
C LEU A 106 -22.16 2.37 5.86
N ALA A 107 -21.20 3.30 5.91
CA ALA A 107 -19.78 2.95 6.00
C ALA A 107 -19.48 2.24 7.32
N GLN A 108 -19.99 2.75 8.46
CA GLN A 108 -19.84 2.13 9.76
C GLN A 108 -20.47 0.72 9.79
N GLU A 109 -21.68 0.55 9.28
CA GLU A 109 -22.36 -0.76 9.20
C GLU A 109 -21.57 -1.75 8.32
N CYS A 110 -20.91 -1.25 7.26
CA CYS A 110 -20.02 -2.06 6.41
C CYS A 110 -18.74 -2.45 7.16
N GLY A 111 -18.14 -1.53 7.92
CA GLY A 111 -16.99 -1.80 8.80
C GLY A 111 -17.33 -2.85 9.86
N ASP A 112 -18.46 -2.69 10.53
CA ASP A 112 -18.95 -3.68 11.51
C ASP A 112 -19.22 -5.04 10.88
N PHE A 113 -19.74 -5.07 9.65
CA PHE A 113 -19.91 -6.31 8.89
C PHE A 113 -18.57 -6.97 8.54
N ALA A 114 -17.58 -6.19 8.14
CA ALA A 114 -16.24 -6.67 7.80
C ALA A 114 -15.49 -7.25 9.02
N ALA A 115 -15.69 -6.65 10.19
CA ALA A 115 -15.04 -7.05 11.44
C ALA A 115 -15.63 -8.33 12.08
N ARG A 116 -16.81 -8.78 11.64
CA ARG A 116 -17.55 -9.90 12.28
C ARG A 116 -16.79 -11.22 12.36
N ASP A 117 -15.98 -11.54 11.36
CA ASP A 117 -15.24 -12.81 11.30
C ASP A 117 -13.81 -12.68 11.85
N GLY A 118 -13.42 -11.49 12.32
CA GLY A 118 -12.19 -11.24 13.06
C GLY A 118 -10.88 -11.53 12.33
N THR A 119 -10.91 -11.70 11.00
CA THR A 119 -9.71 -11.91 10.21
C THR A 119 -9.46 -10.73 9.26
N PHE A 120 -8.23 -10.22 9.23
CA PHE A 120 -7.83 -9.16 8.32
C PHE A 120 -8.13 -9.51 6.85
N THR A 121 -7.95 -10.76 6.45
CA THR A 121 -8.26 -11.22 5.08
C THR A 121 -9.75 -11.06 4.73
N VAL A 122 -10.67 -11.31 5.66
CA VAL A 122 -12.12 -11.12 5.43
C VAL A 122 -12.45 -9.63 5.43
N TRP A 123 -11.84 -8.87 6.32
CA TRP A 123 -11.97 -7.42 6.35
C TRP A 123 -11.50 -6.79 5.03
N GLU A 124 -10.30 -7.12 4.58
CA GLU A 124 -9.73 -6.63 3.32
C GLU A 124 -10.61 -6.97 2.10
N LYS A 125 -11.12 -8.19 2.01
CA LYS A 125 -12.06 -8.58 0.95
C LYS A 125 -13.34 -7.75 0.99
N THR A 126 -13.86 -7.45 2.18
CA THR A 126 -15.05 -6.63 2.36
C THR A 126 -14.77 -5.18 1.99
N TYR A 127 -13.63 -4.63 2.43
CA TYR A 127 -13.18 -3.30 2.06
C TYR A 127 -12.99 -3.14 0.55
N ASN A 128 -12.32 -4.09 -0.10
CA ASN A 128 -12.18 -4.11 -1.56
C ASN A 128 -13.54 -4.21 -2.27
N HIS A 129 -14.49 -4.94 -1.69
CA HIS A 129 -15.86 -5.01 -2.22
C HIS A 129 -16.60 -3.69 -2.05
N PHE A 130 -16.44 -3.02 -0.92
CA PHE A 130 -16.95 -1.66 -0.65
C PHE A 130 -16.40 -0.67 -1.68
N MET A 131 -15.08 -0.54 -1.81
CA MET A 131 -14.46 0.39 -2.75
C MET A 131 -14.96 0.17 -4.19
N ARG A 132 -15.08 -1.07 -4.63
CA ARG A 132 -15.55 -1.42 -6.00
C ARG A 132 -17.02 -1.10 -6.28
N ARG A 133 -17.81 -0.65 -5.29
CA ARG A 133 -19.17 -0.13 -5.52
C ARG A 133 -19.16 1.27 -6.11
N PHE A 134 -18.19 2.09 -5.73
CA PHE A 134 -18.12 3.49 -6.17
C PHE A 134 -17.87 3.67 -7.68
N PRO A 135 -17.00 2.90 -8.36
CA PRO A 135 -16.93 2.90 -9.81
C PRO A 135 -18.26 2.58 -10.50
N LYS A 136 -19.07 1.68 -9.94
CA LYS A 136 -20.41 1.36 -10.47
C LYS A 136 -21.37 2.52 -10.24
N ALA A 137 -21.34 3.09 -9.03
CA ALA A 137 -22.14 4.28 -8.70
C ALA A 137 -21.75 5.47 -9.58
N ALA A 138 -20.48 5.71 -9.85
CA ALA A 138 -19.98 6.74 -10.75
C ALA A 138 -20.60 6.62 -12.16
N LYS A 139 -20.61 5.42 -12.73
CA LYS A 139 -21.23 5.16 -14.03
C LYS A 139 -22.73 5.43 -14.04
N LYS A 140 -23.45 4.99 -13.00
CA LYS A 140 -24.90 5.18 -12.86
C LYS A 140 -25.26 6.67 -12.68
N ALA A 141 -24.56 7.35 -11.78
CA ALA A 141 -24.74 8.78 -11.51
C ALA A 141 -24.51 9.61 -12.76
N ARG A 142 -23.41 9.35 -13.50
CA ARG A 142 -23.14 10.01 -14.77
C ARG A 142 -24.26 9.81 -15.79
N GLN A 143 -24.74 8.58 -15.96
CA GLN A 143 -25.83 8.30 -16.89
C GLN A 143 -27.13 9.04 -16.52
N GLN A 144 -27.40 9.15 -15.21
CA GLN A 144 -28.56 9.89 -14.71
C GLN A 144 -28.43 11.39 -15.00
N LEU A 145 -27.28 12.00 -14.65
CA LEU A 145 -27.01 13.42 -14.87
C LEU A 145 -27.09 13.82 -16.37
N ILE A 146 -26.61 12.97 -17.27
CA ILE A 146 -26.72 13.17 -18.71
C ILE A 146 -28.18 13.11 -19.17
N ARG A 147 -28.95 12.11 -18.69
CA ARG A 147 -30.40 12.01 -19.04
C ARG A 147 -31.21 13.20 -18.58
N GLU A 148 -30.82 13.81 -17.47
CA GLU A 148 -31.45 14.99 -16.89
C GLU A 148 -30.97 16.30 -17.54
N GLY A 149 -29.95 16.24 -18.39
CA GLY A 149 -29.40 17.43 -19.05
C GLY A 149 -28.58 18.34 -18.13
N VAL A 150 -28.19 17.84 -16.94
CA VAL A 150 -27.34 18.59 -15.98
C VAL A 150 -25.90 18.68 -16.49
N VAL A 151 -25.41 17.62 -17.14
CA VAL A 151 -24.08 17.56 -17.73
C VAL A 151 -24.11 17.02 -19.15
N ASP A 152 -23.07 17.30 -19.92
CA ASP A 152 -22.94 16.77 -21.28
C ASP A 152 -22.25 15.39 -21.31
N LYS A 153 -22.12 14.82 -22.51
CA LYS A 153 -21.50 13.50 -22.74
C LYS A 153 -20.01 13.45 -22.42
N HIS A 154 -19.33 14.60 -22.28
CA HIS A 154 -17.89 14.69 -22.01
C HIS A 154 -17.58 14.70 -20.51
N PHE A 155 -18.58 15.03 -19.69
CA PHE A 155 -18.47 14.93 -18.24
C PHE A 155 -18.17 13.50 -17.82
N ILE A 156 -17.21 13.30 -16.93
CA ILE A 156 -16.89 11.98 -16.37
C ILE A 156 -16.95 12.00 -14.85
N ILE A 157 -17.22 10.84 -14.26
CA ILE A 157 -17.13 10.61 -12.82
C ILE A 157 -16.19 9.44 -12.59
N ILE A 158 -15.24 9.62 -11.68
CA ILE A 158 -14.29 8.60 -11.29
C ILE A 158 -14.39 8.29 -9.80
N ALA A 159 -13.89 7.13 -9.41
CA ALA A 159 -13.46 6.84 -8.05
C ALA A 159 -11.93 6.77 -8.09
N GLU A 160 -11.28 7.43 -7.15
CA GLU A 160 -9.83 7.57 -7.09
C GLU A 160 -9.34 7.04 -5.74
N ASP A 161 -8.60 5.98 -5.76
CA ASP A 161 -7.89 5.39 -4.64
C ASP A 161 -6.38 5.62 -4.77
N ASP A 162 -5.64 5.48 -3.68
CA ASP A 162 -4.19 5.73 -3.66
C ASP A 162 -3.42 4.82 -4.64
N ALA A 163 -3.91 3.61 -4.87
CA ALA A 163 -3.32 2.66 -5.83
C ALA A 163 -3.74 2.92 -7.30
N GLY A 164 -4.70 3.82 -7.55
CA GLY A 164 -5.19 4.12 -8.89
C GLY A 164 -5.99 2.98 -9.55
N GLU A 165 -6.42 1.98 -8.80
CA GLU A 165 -7.13 0.80 -9.33
C GLU A 165 -8.60 1.08 -9.68
N LEU A 166 -9.23 2.05 -9.03
CA LEU A 166 -10.65 2.35 -9.20
C LEU A 166 -10.94 3.22 -10.42
N VAL A 167 -9.97 4.04 -10.87
CA VAL A 167 -10.15 4.91 -12.04
C VAL A 167 -10.49 4.12 -13.30
N PRO A 168 -9.77 3.05 -13.69
CA PRO A 168 -10.12 2.24 -14.85
C PRO A 168 -11.48 1.56 -14.73
N LEU A 169 -11.89 1.22 -13.51
CA LEU A 169 -13.19 0.61 -13.24
C LEU A 169 -14.35 1.60 -13.38
N SER A 170 -14.08 2.90 -13.24
CA SER A 170 -15.07 3.97 -13.32
C SER A 170 -15.44 4.37 -14.75
N LEU A 171 -14.59 4.09 -15.72
CA LEU A 171 -14.66 4.61 -17.08
C LEU A 171 -14.89 3.52 -18.13
N THR A 172 -15.35 3.93 -19.30
CA THR A 172 -15.25 3.11 -20.51
C THR A 172 -13.80 3.15 -21.03
N ARG A 173 -13.38 2.16 -21.82
CA ARG A 173 -12.04 2.13 -22.42
C ARG A 173 -11.73 3.42 -23.21
N ALA A 174 -12.70 3.93 -23.97
CA ALA A 174 -12.51 5.15 -24.75
C ALA A 174 -12.33 6.40 -23.87
N GLN A 175 -13.04 6.49 -22.74
CA GLN A 175 -12.86 7.56 -21.76
C GLN A 175 -11.51 7.44 -21.05
N LEU A 176 -11.14 6.23 -20.62
CA LEU A 176 -9.85 5.98 -19.99
C LEU A 176 -8.68 6.43 -20.88
N LEU A 177 -8.67 5.99 -22.15
CA LEU A 177 -7.60 6.37 -23.09
C LEU A 177 -7.54 7.87 -23.38
N ARG A 178 -8.69 8.56 -23.31
CA ARG A 178 -8.76 9.99 -23.57
C ARG A 178 -8.29 10.84 -22.41
N HIS A 179 -8.64 10.46 -21.17
CA HIS A 179 -8.42 11.28 -19.98
C HIS A 179 -7.23 10.81 -19.14
N PHE A 180 -6.85 9.54 -19.27
CA PHE A 180 -5.80 8.86 -18.50
C PHE A 180 -4.97 7.96 -19.41
N PRO A 181 -4.27 8.54 -20.43
CA PRO A 181 -3.51 7.75 -21.42
C PRO A 181 -2.38 6.90 -20.80
N GLN A 182 -1.90 7.28 -19.60
CA GLN A 182 -0.90 6.52 -18.84
C GLN A 182 -1.33 5.07 -18.57
N TYR A 183 -2.60 4.80 -18.29
CA TYR A 183 -3.08 3.43 -18.06
C TYR A 183 -2.93 2.51 -19.27
N ASP A 184 -2.98 3.05 -20.49
CA ASP A 184 -2.72 2.25 -21.69
C ASP A 184 -1.24 2.01 -21.91
N ALA A 185 -0.40 2.99 -21.58
CA ALA A 185 1.05 2.87 -21.64
C ALA A 185 1.54 1.84 -20.62
N ASP A 186 1.05 1.90 -19.39
CA ASP A 186 1.38 0.94 -18.33
C ASP A 186 0.95 -0.49 -18.70
N GLU A 187 -0.26 -0.68 -19.20
CA GLU A 187 -0.74 -2.00 -19.62
C GLU A 187 0.10 -2.56 -20.78
N LYS A 188 0.46 -1.73 -21.75
CA LYS A 188 1.33 -2.13 -22.86
C LYS A 188 2.72 -2.53 -22.38
N GLU A 189 3.29 -1.75 -21.45
CA GLU A 189 4.61 -2.03 -20.91
C GLU A 189 4.61 -3.31 -20.05
N ARG A 190 3.62 -3.50 -19.18
CA ARG A 190 3.45 -4.75 -18.43
C ARG A 190 3.35 -5.96 -19.37
N ARG A 191 2.53 -5.88 -20.41
CA ARG A 191 2.41 -6.94 -21.42
C ARG A 191 3.71 -7.18 -22.17
N ARG A 192 4.43 -6.11 -22.54
CA ARG A 192 5.74 -6.21 -23.21
C ARG A 192 6.73 -6.97 -22.33
N LEU A 193 6.88 -6.54 -21.08
CA LEU A 193 7.82 -7.13 -20.14
C LEU A 193 7.49 -8.61 -19.86
N THR A 194 6.22 -8.92 -19.60
CA THR A 194 5.79 -10.30 -19.30
C THR A 194 5.88 -11.25 -20.50
N ALA A 195 5.90 -10.72 -21.72
CA ALA A 195 6.06 -11.52 -22.94
C ALA A 195 7.54 -11.84 -23.28
N LEU A 196 8.49 -11.22 -22.59
CA LEU A 196 9.93 -11.48 -22.82
C LEU A 196 10.32 -12.88 -22.34
N PRO A 197 11.31 -13.52 -22.98
CA PRO A 197 11.98 -14.68 -22.41
C PRO A 197 12.57 -14.33 -21.03
N LEU A 198 12.57 -15.29 -20.10
CA LEU A 198 12.93 -15.07 -18.68
C LEU A 198 14.23 -14.29 -18.48
N GLU A 199 15.31 -14.66 -19.18
CA GLU A 199 16.60 -13.96 -19.07
C GLU A 199 16.52 -12.49 -19.51
N ALA A 200 15.77 -12.20 -20.56
CA ALA A 200 15.55 -10.84 -21.04
C ALA A 200 14.66 -10.06 -20.06
N GLN A 201 13.62 -10.72 -19.51
CA GLN A 201 12.75 -10.15 -18.52
C GLN A 201 13.51 -9.75 -17.26
N LEU A 202 14.34 -10.62 -16.71
CA LEU A 202 15.18 -10.32 -15.53
C LEU A 202 16.17 -9.20 -15.81
N ARG A 203 16.84 -9.22 -16.98
CA ARG A 203 17.80 -8.18 -17.36
C ARG A 203 17.17 -6.79 -17.44
N GLU A 204 15.89 -6.69 -17.85
CA GLU A 204 15.17 -5.42 -17.92
C GLU A 204 14.52 -5.06 -16.57
N LEU A 205 13.90 -6.00 -15.88
CA LEU A 205 13.13 -5.72 -14.66
C LEU A 205 14.00 -5.39 -13.45
N VAL A 206 15.15 -6.04 -13.27
CA VAL A 206 16.00 -5.80 -12.09
C VAL A 206 16.43 -4.33 -11.99
N PRO A 207 17.03 -3.70 -13.01
CA PRO A 207 17.39 -2.29 -12.91
C PRO A 207 16.18 -1.34 -12.84
N LEU A 208 15.03 -1.71 -13.38
CA LEU A 208 13.79 -0.94 -13.27
C LEU A 208 13.22 -1.01 -11.85
N ALA A 209 13.11 -2.20 -11.27
CA ALA A 209 12.61 -2.41 -9.92
C ALA A 209 13.51 -1.79 -8.84
N LEU A 210 14.83 -1.71 -9.11
CA LEU A 210 15.80 -1.08 -8.22
C LEU A 210 16.03 0.42 -8.48
N GLY A 211 15.27 1.03 -9.39
CA GLY A 211 15.37 2.46 -9.68
C GLY A 211 16.66 2.90 -10.40
N VAL A 212 17.48 1.96 -10.87
CA VAL A 212 18.71 2.26 -11.66
C VAL A 212 18.38 2.88 -13.00
N VAL A 213 17.29 2.40 -13.61
CA VAL A 213 16.76 2.91 -14.89
C VAL A 213 15.34 3.40 -14.63
N ARG A 214 15.04 4.56 -15.19
CA ARG A 214 13.68 5.11 -15.14
C ARG A 214 12.82 4.41 -16.19
N GLY A 215 11.75 3.77 -15.75
CA GLY A 215 10.76 3.13 -16.60
C GLY A 215 9.58 4.02 -16.94
N THR A 216 8.63 3.48 -17.68
CA THR A 216 7.39 4.15 -18.09
C THR A 216 6.23 3.82 -17.17
N LEU A 217 6.28 2.72 -16.41
CA LEU A 217 5.28 2.43 -15.39
C LEU A 217 5.41 3.42 -14.25
N TYR A 218 4.28 3.88 -13.75
CA TYR A 218 4.25 4.70 -12.54
C TYR A 218 4.71 3.88 -11.33
N GLU A 219 4.19 2.64 -11.19
CA GLU A 219 4.52 1.70 -10.12
C GLU A 219 4.47 0.24 -10.61
N GLY A 220 5.05 -0.69 -9.82
CA GLY A 220 4.83 -2.12 -9.96
C GLY A 220 5.87 -2.89 -10.78
N TYR A 221 7.07 -2.34 -11.01
CA TYR A 221 8.19 -3.13 -11.53
C TYR A 221 8.68 -4.17 -10.52
N ASP A 222 8.67 -3.82 -9.23
CA ASP A 222 8.97 -4.71 -8.12
C ASP A 222 7.96 -5.87 -8.05
N GLU A 223 6.67 -5.60 -8.21
CA GLU A 223 5.63 -6.64 -8.24
C GLU A 223 5.83 -7.60 -9.43
N LEU A 224 6.17 -7.08 -10.61
CA LEU A 224 6.50 -7.93 -11.76
C LEU A 224 7.72 -8.80 -11.49
N LEU A 225 8.74 -8.25 -10.83
CA LEU A 225 9.95 -8.99 -10.47
C LEU A 225 9.67 -10.05 -9.41
N LYS A 226 8.89 -9.71 -8.37
CA LYS A 226 8.46 -10.65 -7.33
C LYS A 226 7.62 -11.79 -7.89
N ALA A 227 6.78 -11.53 -8.90
CA ALA A 227 5.97 -12.55 -9.56
C ALA A 227 6.82 -13.60 -10.31
N ILE A 228 8.04 -13.26 -10.74
CA ILE A 228 9.00 -14.22 -11.31
C ILE A 228 9.46 -15.22 -10.25
N GLY A 229 9.63 -14.80 -9.00
CA GLY A 229 10.02 -15.65 -7.88
C GLY A 229 11.49 -16.08 -7.92
N HIS A 230 11.75 -17.38 -7.68
CA HIS A 230 13.09 -17.96 -7.56
C HIS A 230 14.13 -17.45 -8.58
N PRO A 231 13.85 -17.38 -9.89
CA PRO A 231 14.83 -16.91 -10.86
C PRO A 231 15.33 -15.47 -10.66
N ALA A 232 14.57 -14.63 -9.95
CA ALA A 232 14.96 -13.24 -9.68
C ALA A 232 15.97 -13.12 -8.53
N VAL A 233 16.13 -14.17 -7.70
CA VAL A 233 16.99 -14.13 -6.52
C VAL A 233 18.47 -13.97 -6.86
N ALA A 234 18.98 -14.72 -7.85
CA ALA A 234 20.41 -14.66 -8.24
C ALA A 234 20.82 -13.27 -8.76
N PRO A 235 20.08 -12.62 -9.70
CA PRO A 235 20.38 -11.25 -10.10
C PRO A 235 20.32 -10.23 -8.94
N LEU A 236 19.36 -10.35 -8.03
CA LEU A 236 19.28 -9.49 -6.84
C LEU A 236 20.46 -9.72 -5.89
N ALA A 237 20.88 -10.98 -5.68
CA ALA A 237 22.05 -11.31 -4.90
C ALA A 237 23.35 -10.71 -5.50
N ALA A 238 23.45 -10.62 -6.83
CA ALA A 238 24.56 -9.93 -7.49
C ALA A 238 24.61 -8.43 -7.13
N VAL A 239 23.45 -7.77 -7.05
CA VAL A 239 23.36 -6.37 -6.60
C VAL A 239 23.77 -6.25 -5.12
N VAL A 240 23.31 -7.14 -4.27
CA VAL A 240 23.69 -7.19 -2.84
C VAL A 240 25.22 -7.30 -2.67
N ARG A 241 25.89 -8.12 -3.48
CA ARG A 241 27.36 -8.23 -3.47
C ARG A 241 28.09 -7.01 -4.04
N GLY A 242 27.38 -6.13 -4.79
CA GLY A 242 27.97 -5.03 -5.54
C GLY A 242 28.52 -5.43 -6.92
N ASP A 243 28.23 -6.63 -7.40
CA ASP A 243 28.63 -7.13 -8.73
C ASP A 243 27.77 -6.51 -9.87
N ALA A 244 26.59 -5.96 -9.51
CA ALA A 244 25.66 -5.31 -10.43
C ALA A 244 25.18 -3.96 -9.84
N PRO A 245 24.79 -2.98 -10.69
CA PRO A 245 24.30 -1.69 -10.23
C PRO A 245 22.92 -1.81 -9.56
N GLY A 246 22.68 -1.01 -8.53
CA GLY A 246 21.42 -0.94 -7.80
C GLY A 246 21.61 -0.56 -6.34
N GLU A 247 20.52 -0.17 -5.70
CA GLU A 247 20.51 0.07 -4.26
C GLU A 247 20.47 -1.26 -3.51
N ARG A 248 21.51 -1.55 -2.74
CA ARG A 248 21.67 -2.83 -2.01
C ARG A 248 20.54 -3.07 -1.03
N TRP A 249 20.10 -2.06 -0.29
CA TRP A 249 19.00 -2.18 0.66
C TRP A 249 17.71 -2.63 -0.02
N ASN A 250 17.41 -2.10 -1.21
CA ASN A 250 16.21 -2.44 -1.97
C ASN A 250 16.29 -3.87 -2.52
N ALA A 251 17.47 -4.30 -2.98
CA ALA A 251 17.69 -5.68 -3.38
C ALA A 251 17.50 -6.66 -2.20
N CYS A 252 17.98 -6.33 -0.98
CA CYS A 252 17.73 -7.11 0.23
C CYS A 252 16.24 -7.22 0.54
N LYS A 253 15.49 -6.10 0.43
CA LYS A 253 14.05 -6.05 0.63
C LYS A 253 13.34 -7.01 -0.35
N LEU A 254 13.64 -6.90 -1.64
CA LEU A 254 13.02 -7.74 -2.68
C LEU A 254 13.33 -9.23 -2.51
N ILE A 255 14.56 -9.60 -2.13
CA ILE A 255 14.92 -10.99 -1.80
C ILE A 255 14.04 -11.52 -0.65
N ALA A 256 13.86 -10.71 0.40
CA ALA A 256 13.00 -11.09 1.52
C ALA A 256 11.53 -11.23 1.13
N GLU A 257 11.03 -10.38 0.23
CA GLU A 257 9.65 -10.40 -0.27
C GLU A 257 9.39 -11.57 -1.22
N ILE A 258 10.37 -11.95 -2.05
CA ILE A 258 10.32 -13.20 -2.85
C ILE A 258 10.29 -14.42 -1.92
N ASN A 259 10.88 -14.31 -0.72
CA ASN A 259 10.89 -15.32 0.32
C ASN A 259 11.50 -16.67 -0.14
N ASP A 260 12.64 -16.60 -0.83
CA ASP A 260 13.38 -17.78 -1.29
C ASP A 260 14.83 -17.74 -0.77
N ALA A 261 15.10 -18.55 0.25
CA ALA A 261 16.36 -18.60 0.99
C ALA A 261 17.42 -19.43 0.26
N THR A 262 17.78 -19.06 -0.96
CA THR A 262 18.87 -19.75 -1.67
C THR A 262 20.23 -19.57 -0.97
N ASP A 263 21.14 -20.53 -1.10
CA ASP A 263 22.50 -20.42 -0.54
C ASP A 263 23.23 -19.19 -1.07
N GLU A 264 23.00 -18.83 -2.33
CA GLU A 264 23.58 -17.63 -2.94
C GLU A 264 23.06 -16.35 -2.28
N ALA A 265 21.75 -16.23 -2.06
CA ALA A 265 21.15 -15.09 -1.38
C ALA A 265 21.65 -14.96 0.05
N ILE A 266 21.65 -16.07 0.81
CA ILE A 266 22.13 -16.09 2.19
C ILE A 266 23.59 -15.66 2.26
N THR A 267 24.44 -16.17 1.35
CA THR A 267 25.86 -15.80 1.30
C THR A 267 26.05 -14.32 1.01
N ALA A 268 25.30 -13.78 0.03
CA ALA A 268 25.37 -12.36 -0.33
C ALA A 268 24.91 -11.46 0.83
N LEU A 269 23.78 -11.79 1.46
CA LEU A 269 23.22 -11.04 2.59
C LEU A 269 24.18 -11.07 3.81
N CYS A 270 24.77 -12.24 4.12
CA CYS A 270 25.79 -12.34 5.17
C CYS A 270 27.03 -11.49 4.85
N GLY A 271 27.52 -11.53 3.61
CA GLY A 271 28.65 -10.73 3.18
C GLY A 271 28.40 -9.22 3.31
N LEU A 272 27.21 -8.75 2.90
CA LEU A 272 26.85 -7.35 3.06
C LEU A 272 26.69 -6.95 4.54
N MET A 273 26.10 -7.79 5.36
CA MET A 273 25.97 -7.54 6.80
C MET A 273 27.33 -7.44 7.50
N ASP A 274 28.32 -8.24 7.07
CA ASP A 274 29.69 -8.26 7.60
C ASP A 274 30.58 -7.13 7.03
N ASP A 275 30.19 -6.47 5.92
CA ASP A 275 30.97 -5.43 5.24
C ASP A 275 30.94 -4.12 6.02
N GLU A 276 31.99 -3.85 6.83
CA GLU A 276 32.12 -2.62 7.60
C GLU A 276 32.27 -1.36 6.74
N SER A 277 32.58 -1.49 5.45
CA SER A 277 32.67 -0.37 4.51
C SER A 277 31.34 0.02 3.90
N ALA A 278 30.31 -0.85 4.01
CA ALA A 278 28.96 -0.58 3.54
C ALA A 278 28.19 0.33 4.52
N ASP A 279 27.19 1.04 3.98
CA ASP A 279 26.30 1.87 4.77
C ASP A 279 25.53 1.03 5.81
N ASN A 280 25.35 1.59 7.02
CA ASN A 280 24.60 0.93 8.08
C ASN A 280 23.16 0.56 7.66
N SER A 281 22.54 1.37 6.76
CA SER A 281 21.23 1.05 6.21
C SER A 281 21.25 -0.24 5.40
N ASP A 282 22.21 -0.40 4.50
CA ASP A 282 22.36 -1.61 3.68
C ASP A 282 22.58 -2.84 4.54
N ARG A 283 23.48 -2.72 5.55
CA ARG A 283 23.80 -3.80 6.51
C ARG A 283 22.57 -4.19 7.34
N SER A 284 21.79 -3.20 7.79
CA SER A 284 20.55 -3.43 8.54
C SER A 284 19.49 -4.14 7.69
N TRP A 285 19.33 -3.74 6.43
CA TRP A 285 18.40 -4.42 5.51
C TRP A 285 18.84 -5.86 5.19
N ALA A 286 20.14 -6.10 5.06
CA ALA A 286 20.67 -7.46 4.92
C ALA A 286 20.35 -8.34 6.13
N ALA A 287 20.52 -7.81 7.36
CA ALA A 287 20.13 -8.49 8.60
C ALA A 287 18.60 -8.74 8.65
N CYS A 288 17.78 -7.74 8.29
CA CYS A 288 16.33 -7.90 8.21
C CYS A 288 15.92 -8.99 7.21
N ALA A 289 16.53 -9.01 6.03
CA ALA A 289 16.26 -10.02 5.01
C ALA A 289 16.61 -11.43 5.49
N LEU A 290 17.76 -11.63 6.13
CA LEU A 290 18.15 -12.90 6.72
C LEU A 290 17.13 -13.41 7.75
N ALA A 291 16.67 -12.54 8.65
CA ALA A 291 15.68 -12.93 9.65
C ALA A 291 14.32 -13.30 9.02
N ARG A 292 13.88 -12.54 8.04
CA ARG A 292 12.63 -12.79 7.29
C ARG A 292 12.68 -14.10 6.49
N LEU A 293 13.88 -14.49 6.01
CA LEU A 293 14.15 -15.78 5.38
C LEU A 293 14.36 -16.92 6.37
N GLY A 294 14.11 -16.71 7.67
CA GLY A 294 14.25 -17.71 8.71
C GLY A 294 15.71 -18.01 9.14
N ARG A 295 16.64 -17.12 8.77
CA ARG A 295 18.06 -17.29 9.04
C ARG A 295 18.57 -16.38 10.18
N MET A 296 17.77 -16.28 11.25
CA MET A 296 18.17 -15.57 12.47
C MET A 296 19.45 -16.14 13.09
N ASP A 297 19.70 -17.43 12.91
CA ASP A 297 20.95 -18.11 13.29
C ASP A 297 22.19 -17.43 12.69
N ALA A 298 22.11 -16.99 11.44
CA ALA A 298 23.21 -16.30 10.77
C ALA A 298 23.54 -14.94 11.40
N ILE A 299 22.53 -14.23 11.92
CA ILE A 299 22.71 -12.97 12.64
C ILE A 299 23.32 -13.22 14.01
N VAL A 300 22.75 -14.17 14.79
CA VAL A 300 23.21 -14.50 16.15
C VAL A 300 24.67 -14.91 16.14
N ALA A 301 25.10 -15.71 15.17
CA ALA A 301 26.49 -16.14 15.03
C ALA A 301 27.48 -14.97 14.81
N ARG A 302 26.99 -13.82 14.33
CA ARG A 302 27.78 -12.64 13.96
C ARG A 302 27.70 -11.48 14.95
N VAL A 303 26.83 -11.56 15.95
CA VAL A 303 26.66 -10.52 16.98
C VAL A 303 27.99 -10.02 17.58
N PRO A 304 29.01 -10.86 17.83
CA PRO A 304 30.27 -10.35 18.39
C PRO A 304 31.01 -9.34 17.50
N GLY A 305 30.74 -9.32 16.19
CA GLY A 305 31.33 -8.38 15.20
C GLY A 305 30.38 -7.35 14.64
N LEU A 306 29.12 -7.37 15.06
CA LEU A 306 28.10 -6.44 14.54
C LEU A 306 27.88 -5.27 15.50
N ALA A 307 27.56 -4.09 14.93
CA ALA A 307 27.01 -3.00 15.71
C ALA A 307 25.65 -3.44 16.31
N PRO A 308 25.36 -3.08 17.58
CA PRO A 308 24.16 -3.53 18.28
C PRO A 308 22.84 -3.18 17.58
N ASP A 309 22.77 -2.04 16.94
CA ASP A 309 21.61 -1.55 16.18
C ASP A 309 21.37 -2.35 14.89
N ILE A 310 22.41 -2.77 14.18
CA ILE A 310 22.28 -3.65 12.99
C ILE A 310 21.76 -5.03 13.44
N ALA A 311 22.33 -5.60 14.49
CA ALA A 311 21.88 -6.88 15.03
C ALA A 311 20.42 -6.78 15.51
N ALA A 312 20.07 -5.73 16.26
CA ALA A 312 18.71 -5.50 16.77
C ALA A 312 17.70 -5.33 15.63
N CYS A 313 18.02 -4.55 14.59
CA CYS A 313 17.18 -4.36 13.43
C CYS A 313 16.83 -5.71 12.76
N GLY A 314 17.83 -6.56 12.55
CA GLY A 314 17.63 -7.91 12.01
C GLY A 314 16.81 -8.80 12.94
N LEU A 315 17.18 -8.91 14.22
CA LEU A 315 16.50 -9.77 15.19
C LEU A 315 15.03 -9.39 15.40
N THR A 316 14.65 -8.11 15.17
CA THR A 316 13.28 -7.62 15.35
C THR A 316 12.44 -7.66 14.07
N ALA A 317 13.04 -7.83 12.91
CA ALA A 317 12.36 -7.83 11.63
C ALA A 317 11.12 -8.73 11.55
N PRO A 318 11.10 -9.96 12.09
CA PRO A 318 9.93 -10.84 12.07
C PRO A 318 8.76 -10.36 12.93
N TYR A 319 8.94 -9.33 13.74
CA TYR A 319 7.95 -8.82 14.68
C TYR A 319 7.44 -7.41 14.33
N ARG A 320 7.85 -6.85 13.19
CA ARG A 320 7.52 -5.50 12.75
C ARG A 320 6.55 -5.50 11.58
N SER A 321 5.90 -4.34 11.30
CA SER A 321 4.81 -4.19 10.34
C SER A 321 5.15 -4.62 8.90
N PHE A 322 6.39 -4.43 8.45
CA PHE A 322 6.76 -4.89 7.10
C PHE A 322 6.79 -6.41 6.92
N ARG A 323 6.62 -7.18 8.02
CA ARG A 323 6.28 -8.60 7.96
C ARG A 323 4.97 -8.84 7.20
N ASP A 324 4.06 -7.91 7.22
CA ASP A 324 2.70 -8.05 6.68
C ASP A 324 2.66 -7.95 5.14
N ASP A 325 3.73 -7.46 4.51
CA ASP A 325 3.81 -7.23 3.06
C ASP A 325 4.15 -8.47 2.22
N GLY A 326 4.12 -9.65 2.77
CA GLY A 326 4.54 -10.83 2.02
C GLY A 326 4.24 -12.18 2.67
N ARG A 327 4.96 -13.20 2.25
CA ARG A 327 4.90 -14.54 2.84
C ARG A 327 5.83 -14.61 4.04
N PHE A 328 5.31 -14.97 5.21
CA PHE A 328 6.05 -14.91 6.47
C PHE A 328 6.11 -16.25 7.18
N LEU A 329 7.15 -16.36 8.00
CA LEU A 329 7.19 -17.36 9.03
C LEU A 329 6.12 -17.02 10.09
N PRO A 330 5.44 -18.02 10.66
CA PRO A 330 4.51 -17.80 11.77
C PRO A 330 5.20 -17.09 12.94
N LEU A 331 4.42 -16.30 13.70
CA LEU A 331 4.91 -15.61 14.89
C LEU A 331 5.52 -16.61 15.88
N ASP A 332 6.79 -16.42 16.23
CA ASP A 332 7.51 -17.24 17.20
C ASP A 332 8.57 -16.41 17.93
N TYR A 333 8.42 -16.22 19.23
CA TYR A 333 9.37 -15.45 20.05
C TYR A 333 10.59 -16.27 20.49
N ARG A 334 10.57 -17.59 20.40
CA ARG A 334 11.66 -18.45 20.87
C ARG A 334 13.03 -18.12 20.25
N PRO A 335 13.15 -17.82 18.93
CA PRO A 335 14.43 -17.42 18.36
C PRO A 335 14.96 -16.11 18.93
N LEU A 336 14.10 -15.14 19.20
CA LEU A 336 14.48 -13.87 19.82
C LEU A 336 14.88 -14.05 21.28
N GLU A 337 14.14 -14.85 22.04
CA GLU A 337 14.48 -15.20 23.43
C GLU A 337 15.84 -15.87 23.51
N ALA A 338 16.10 -16.87 22.67
CA ALA A 338 17.39 -17.57 22.61
C ALA A 338 18.54 -16.60 22.23
N ALA A 339 18.32 -15.68 21.30
CA ALA A 339 19.30 -14.68 20.93
C ALA A 339 19.64 -13.73 22.11
N LEU A 340 18.64 -13.27 22.86
CA LEU A 340 18.82 -12.40 24.01
C LEU A 340 19.43 -13.15 25.22
N GLU A 341 19.19 -14.44 25.34
CA GLU A 341 19.87 -15.29 26.34
C GLU A 341 21.38 -15.37 26.14
N VAL A 342 21.79 -15.55 24.88
CA VAL A 342 23.21 -15.63 24.52
C VAL A 342 23.86 -14.23 24.48
N HIS A 343 23.10 -13.21 24.10
CA HIS A 343 23.59 -11.84 23.88
C HIS A 343 22.79 -10.81 24.67
N PRO A 344 22.80 -10.82 26.02
CA PRO A 344 22.00 -9.92 26.85
C PRO A 344 22.30 -8.42 26.62
N GLN A 345 23.50 -8.11 26.12
CA GLN A 345 23.89 -6.72 25.77
C GLN A 345 23.02 -6.13 24.65
N LEU A 346 22.32 -6.92 23.87
CA LEU A 346 21.41 -6.44 22.80
C LEU A 346 20.02 -6.05 23.33
N GLU A 347 19.65 -6.36 24.56
CA GLU A 347 18.31 -6.16 25.09
C GLU A 347 17.83 -4.71 24.93
N ALA A 348 18.70 -3.73 25.22
CA ALA A 348 18.35 -2.31 25.08
C ALA A 348 18.12 -1.89 23.62
N ALA A 349 18.94 -2.35 22.67
CA ALA A 349 18.79 -2.04 21.26
C ALA A 349 17.56 -2.72 20.67
N VAL A 350 17.31 -3.99 21.02
CA VAL A 350 16.11 -4.73 20.61
C VAL A 350 14.83 -4.08 21.18
N ALA A 351 14.85 -3.64 22.47
CA ALA A 351 13.74 -2.93 23.06
C ALA A 351 13.44 -1.59 22.36
N HIS A 352 14.49 -0.89 21.92
CA HIS A 352 14.33 0.34 21.13
C HIS A 352 13.64 0.08 19.79
N GLU A 353 13.99 -1.00 19.10
CA GLU A 353 13.36 -1.37 17.82
C GLU A 353 11.92 -1.89 17.95
N LEU A 354 11.56 -2.51 19.07
CA LEU A 354 10.22 -3.02 19.37
C LEU A 354 9.36 -2.09 20.23
N GLN A 355 9.76 -0.83 20.41
CA GLN A 355 8.94 0.12 21.17
C GLN A 355 7.68 0.55 20.37
N PRO A 356 6.60 1.01 21.05
CA PRO A 356 5.43 1.55 20.40
C PRO A 356 5.77 2.68 19.40
N GLY A 357 5.11 2.69 18.24
CA GLY A 357 5.33 3.66 17.16
C GLY A 357 6.41 3.26 16.14
N ARG A 358 7.10 2.12 16.36
CA ARG A 358 8.04 1.54 15.38
C ARG A 358 7.36 0.56 14.41
N GLY A 359 6.07 0.35 14.55
CA GLY A 359 5.25 -0.58 13.79
C GLY A 359 5.37 -2.02 14.32
N TYR A 360 4.23 -2.59 14.69
CA TYR A 360 4.13 -4.00 15.06
C TYR A 360 3.52 -4.81 13.91
N CYS A 361 3.85 -6.10 13.84
CA CYS A 361 3.21 -6.99 12.88
C CYS A 361 1.75 -7.24 13.27
N HIS A 362 0.90 -7.39 12.27
CA HIS A 362 -0.42 -7.96 12.46
C HIS A 362 -0.30 -9.47 12.72
N ILE A 363 -1.18 -9.99 13.56
CA ILE A 363 -1.24 -11.43 13.83
C ILE A 363 -2.54 -12.03 13.29
N THR A 364 -2.44 -13.25 12.79
CA THR A 364 -3.60 -14.04 12.39
C THR A 364 -4.22 -14.75 13.61
N PRO A 365 -5.48 -15.24 13.54
CA PRO A 365 -6.08 -16.03 14.62
C PRO A 365 -5.24 -17.25 14.99
N ASP A 366 -4.58 -17.88 14.03
CA ASP A 366 -3.71 -19.04 14.25
C ASP A 366 -2.43 -18.69 15.00
N GLU A 367 -2.01 -17.42 14.98
CA GLU A 367 -0.83 -16.92 15.70
C GLU A 367 -1.16 -16.40 17.12
N THR A 368 -2.44 -16.22 17.47
CA THR A 368 -2.87 -15.80 18.81
C THR A 368 -2.28 -16.67 19.95
N PRO A 369 -2.16 -18.01 19.82
CA PRO A 369 -1.52 -18.81 20.86
C PRO A 369 -0.04 -18.46 21.06
N ALA A 370 0.70 -18.16 19.99
CA ALA A 370 2.10 -17.74 20.07
C ALA A 370 2.24 -16.35 20.72
N ALA A 371 1.37 -15.39 20.35
CA ALA A 371 1.33 -14.09 20.98
C ALA A 371 1.03 -14.21 22.49
N ARG A 372 0.03 -15.02 22.88
CA ARG A 372 -0.28 -15.29 24.29
C ARG A 372 0.89 -15.95 25.05
N ALA A 373 1.62 -16.86 24.41
CA ALA A 373 2.82 -17.44 25.02
C ALA A 373 3.89 -16.36 25.28
N GLY A 374 4.02 -15.37 24.41
CA GLY A 374 4.91 -14.22 24.58
C GLY A 374 4.65 -13.39 25.83
N LEU A 375 3.41 -13.37 26.36
CA LEU A 375 3.08 -12.71 27.63
C LEU A 375 3.76 -13.33 28.83
N ALA A 376 4.17 -14.59 28.74
CA ALA A 376 4.91 -15.30 29.80
C ALA A 376 6.44 -15.21 29.65
N SER A 377 6.94 -14.49 28.63
CA SER A 377 8.36 -14.31 28.40
C SER A 377 9.04 -13.64 29.60
N ARG A 378 10.27 -14.02 29.90
CA ARG A 378 11.09 -13.34 30.90
C ARG A 378 11.52 -11.94 30.47
N PHE A 379 11.55 -11.66 29.15
CA PHE A 379 11.93 -10.37 28.58
C PHE A 379 10.74 -9.41 28.53
N ALA A 380 10.89 -8.26 29.19
CA ALA A 380 9.82 -7.25 29.26
C ALA A 380 9.42 -6.74 27.87
N LEU A 381 10.39 -6.58 26.95
CA LEU A 381 10.14 -6.13 25.58
C LEU A 381 9.25 -7.10 24.79
N ILE A 382 9.45 -8.42 24.98
CA ILE A 382 8.61 -9.43 24.33
C ILE A 382 7.19 -9.42 24.90
N ARG A 383 7.05 -9.31 26.24
CA ARG A 383 5.74 -9.19 26.86
C ARG A 383 4.97 -7.95 26.37
N SER A 384 5.67 -6.81 26.25
CA SER A 384 5.06 -5.56 25.75
C SER A 384 4.64 -5.69 24.30
N HIS A 385 5.47 -6.27 23.45
CA HIS A 385 5.12 -6.52 22.05
C HIS A 385 3.94 -7.50 21.92
N ALA A 386 3.99 -8.63 22.65
CA ALA A 386 2.92 -9.63 22.64
C ALA A 386 1.56 -9.03 23.11
N GLN A 387 1.61 -8.17 24.12
CA GLN A 387 0.43 -7.46 24.59
C GLN A 387 -0.13 -6.54 23.50
N ALA A 388 0.72 -5.73 22.87
CA ALA A 388 0.31 -4.76 21.85
C ALA A 388 -0.33 -5.45 20.63
N VAL A 389 0.28 -6.53 20.11
CA VAL A 389 -0.29 -7.25 18.94
C VAL A 389 -1.59 -7.99 19.28
N LEU A 390 -1.78 -8.42 20.55
CA LEU A 390 -3.04 -8.99 21.00
C LEU A 390 -4.13 -7.93 21.15
N GLU A 391 -3.81 -6.77 21.74
CA GLU A 391 -4.74 -5.65 21.86
C GLU A 391 -5.21 -5.18 20.48
N GLU A 392 -4.28 -5.00 19.53
CA GLU A 392 -4.62 -4.63 18.16
C GLU A 392 -5.50 -5.69 17.48
N ALA A 393 -5.21 -6.98 17.68
CA ALA A 393 -6.02 -8.06 17.15
C ALA A 393 -7.43 -8.11 17.80
N GLU A 394 -7.54 -7.81 19.10
CA GLU A 394 -8.82 -7.75 19.81
C GLU A 394 -9.64 -6.51 19.43
N ASP A 395 -9.00 -5.36 19.20
CA ASP A 395 -9.68 -4.15 18.75
C ASP A 395 -10.25 -4.30 17.34
N LYS A 396 -9.56 -5.05 16.46
CA LYS A 396 -10.08 -5.44 15.14
C LYS A 396 -11.26 -6.43 15.22
N LEU A 397 -11.48 -7.07 16.38
CA LEU A 397 -12.57 -8.01 16.62
C LEU A 397 -13.80 -7.34 17.28
N ARG A 398 -13.66 -6.13 17.82
CA ARG A 398 -14.74 -5.33 18.45
C ARG A 398 -15.41 -4.43 17.45
#